data_3cc87682565fb87684cf78ee70457992
#
_entry.id   3cc87682565fb87684cf78ee70457992
#
_cell.length_a   1.000
_cell.length_b   1.000
_cell.length_c   1.000
_cell.angle_alpha   90.00
_cell.angle_beta   90.00
_cell.angle_gamma   90.00
#
_symmetry.space_group_name_H-M   'P 1'
#
loop_
_entity.id
_entity.type
_entity.pdbx_description
1 polymer ?
#
loop_
_entity_poly.entity_id
_entity_poly.type
_entity_poly.pdbx_seq_one_letter_code
_entity_poly.pdbx_strand_id
1 'polypeptide(L)'
;MYRVKVSVFALSLVVVLALTVSAQSGGHVLFGDLKVDEREVKDSRAIATFVVMLYGESGGLLMRQTVPSNGRYRFLDLRNGRYEVVVEYENREIARVLVTVSSPFKTDFREDIELQWKSTSAPTKASIISVADYYERSPANKTLFRQAKEAADKKHYDQAITLLRQIVDNDDRDFRAWEELGTYFFIQKSLFEADSCYFKVLQLRPGYLPALISLGRVRIVEKNLTGAIEALERAVKIEPLSPQANYFLGEALIEAKVGSRAVQYLNEAIRLDPVAMAEAHLLLAALYNASGFKDKAAAEYSAFLKQVPNYPERKKLEAFIAANKSPN
;
A
#
# COMPACT_ATOMS: atom_id res chain seq x y z
N MET A 1 -92.59 8.62 9.42
CA MET A 1 -92.00 8.34 8.12
C MET A 1 -91.06 9.47 7.74
N TYR A 2 -89.81 9.41 8.13
CA TYR A 2 -88.82 10.47 7.83
C TYR A 2 -87.71 9.86 6.98
N ARG A 3 -87.53 10.39 5.78
CA ARG A 3 -86.43 10.03 4.87
C ARG A 3 -85.22 10.88 5.24
N VAL A 4 -84.13 10.21 5.62
CA VAL A 4 -82.83 10.84 5.80
C VAL A 4 -82.09 10.74 4.49
N LYS A 5 -81.71 11.91 3.90
CA LYS A 5 -80.78 12.01 2.79
C LYS A 5 -79.37 11.96 3.31
N VAL A 6 -78.63 10.97 2.89
CA VAL A 6 -77.18 10.91 3.14
C VAL A 6 -76.49 11.56 1.96
N SER A 7 -75.79 12.69 2.21
CA SER A 7 -74.91 13.33 1.24
C SER A 7 -73.53 12.69 1.36
N VAL A 8 -73.10 12.05 0.27
CA VAL A 8 -71.75 11.54 0.12
C VAL A 8 -70.83 12.68 -0.25
N PHE A 9 -69.97 13.13 0.67
CA PHE A 9 -68.84 14.00 0.32
C PHE A 9 -67.76 13.15 -0.25
N ALA A 10 -67.47 13.32 -1.53
CA ALA A 10 -66.30 12.77 -2.19
C ALA A 10 -65.07 13.56 -1.75
N LEU A 11 -64.25 12.97 -0.92
CA LEU A 11 -62.93 13.50 -0.56
C LEU A 11 -61.95 13.12 -1.68
N SER A 12 -61.68 14.10 -2.57
CA SER A 12 -60.63 13.98 -3.57
C SER A 12 -59.28 14.04 -2.90
N LEU A 13 -58.65 12.86 -2.75
CA LEU A 13 -57.28 12.72 -2.30
C LEU A 13 -56.33 13.17 -3.42
N VAL A 14 -55.84 14.40 -3.34
CA VAL A 14 -54.76 14.89 -4.21
C VAL A 14 -53.47 14.25 -3.72
N VAL A 15 -53.07 13.17 -4.36
CA VAL A 15 -51.75 12.59 -4.19
C VAL A 15 -50.76 13.51 -4.89
N VAL A 16 -50.10 14.39 -4.13
CA VAL A 16 -48.92 15.11 -4.60
C VAL A 16 -47.77 14.09 -4.65
N LEU A 17 -47.53 13.53 -5.83
CA LEU A 17 -46.29 12.84 -6.11
C LEU A 17 -45.18 13.90 -6.05
N ALA A 18 -44.51 13.99 -4.91
CA ALA A 18 -43.21 14.63 -4.83
C ALA A 18 -42.22 13.77 -5.66
N LEU A 19 -42.06 14.11 -6.93
CA LEU A 19 -40.91 13.68 -7.70
C LEU A 19 -39.69 14.26 -6.99
N THR A 20 -39.04 13.45 -6.14
CA THR A 20 -37.68 13.69 -5.75
C THR A 20 -36.86 13.55 -7.03
N VAL A 21 -36.65 14.68 -7.71
CA VAL A 21 -35.57 14.78 -8.66
C VAL A 21 -34.31 14.53 -7.86
N SER A 22 -33.87 13.29 -7.87
CA SER A 22 -32.50 12.94 -7.50
C SER A 22 -31.63 13.70 -8.50
N ALA A 23 -31.16 14.87 -8.08
CA ALA A 23 -30.10 15.55 -8.80
C ALA A 23 -28.92 14.55 -8.79
N GLN A 24 -28.75 13.85 -9.90
CA GLN A 24 -27.49 13.21 -10.20
C GLN A 24 -26.48 14.36 -10.19
N SER A 25 -25.83 14.56 -9.05
CA SER A 25 -24.64 15.39 -8.99
C SER A 25 -23.62 14.65 -9.84
N GLY A 26 -23.50 15.07 -11.11
CA GLY A 26 -22.42 14.62 -11.97
C GLY A 26 -21.12 14.77 -11.19
N GLY A 27 -20.36 13.69 -11.05
CA GLY A 27 -19.10 13.71 -10.33
C GLY A 27 -18.15 14.72 -10.96
N HIS A 28 -17.33 15.34 -10.15
CA HIS A 28 -16.30 16.25 -10.64
C HIS A 28 -15.17 15.44 -11.29
N VAL A 29 -14.45 16.08 -12.19
CA VAL A 29 -13.27 15.54 -12.86
C VAL A 29 -12.04 16.32 -12.41
N LEU A 30 -11.05 15.64 -11.89
CA LEU A 30 -9.73 16.19 -11.64
C LEU A 30 -8.77 15.65 -12.70
N PHE A 31 -8.09 16.53 -13.42
CA PHE A 31 -7.14 16.16 -14.46
C PHE A 31 -5.97 17.14 -14.50
N GLY A 32 -4.87 16.72 -15.12
CA GLY A 32 -3.71 17.58 -15.31
C GLY A 32 -2.67 16.92 -16.20
N ASP A 33 -1.72 17.71 -16.64
CA ASP A 33 -0.55 17.24 -17.36
C ASP A 33 0.60 17.01 -16.37
N LEU A 34 1.24 15.83 -16.45
CA LEU A 34 2.46 15.53 -15.73
C LEU A 34 3.64 15.96 -16.59
N LYS A 35 4.23 17.10 -16.28
CA LYS A 35 5.36 17.67 -16.99
C LYS A 35 6.66 17.29 -16.28
N VAL A 36 7.58 16.67 -17.02
CA VAL A 36 8.88 16.26 -16.50
C VAL A 36 9.95 17.08 -17.23
N ASP A 37 10.77 17.81 -16.46
CA ASP A 37 11.91 18.54 -17.03
C ASP A 37 13.06 17.56 -17.30
N GLU A 38 13.20 17.17 -18.57
CA GLU A 38 14.17 16.17 -19.03
C GLU A 38 15.57 16.76 -19.34
N ARG A 39 15.80 18.05 -19.08
CA ARG A 39 17.05 18.73 -19.49
C ARG A 39 18.32 18.12 -18.90
N GLU A 40 18.21 17.26 -17.88
CA GLU A 40 19.35 16.58 -17.25
C GLU A 40 19.38 15.05 -17.48
N VAL A 41 18.46 14.50 -18.27
CA VAL A 41 18.44 13.05 -18.56
C VAL A 41 19.36 12.75 -19.75
N LYS A 42 20.57 12.27 -19.47
CA LYS A 42 21.56 11.92 -20.51
C LYS A 42 21.24 10.63 -21.28
N ASP A 43 20.24 9.86 -20.88
CA ASP A 43 19.91 8.58 -21.52
C ASP A 43 18.48 8.60 -22.10
N SER A 44 18.39 9.05 -23.35
CA SER A 44 17.14 9.40 -24.06
C SER A 44 16.31 8.19 -24.54
N ARG A 45 16.40 7.01 -23.94
CA ARG A 45 15.79 5.79 -24.50
C ARG A 45 14.64 5.16 -23.70
N ALA A 46 14.33 5.61 -22.51
CA ALA A 46 13.19 5.11 -21.77
C ALA A 46 12.21 6.25 -21.48
N ILE A 47 11.01 6.18 -22.05
CA ILE A 47 9.89 6.98 -21.62
C ILE A 47 9.63 6.58 -20.18
N ALA A 48 9.98 7.44 -19.23
CA ALA A 48 9.73 7.16 -17.82
C ALA A 48 8.21 7.07 -17.60
N THR A 49 7.79 6.06 -16.90
CA THR A 49 6.39 5.84 -16.57
C THR A 49 6.19 6.09 -15.09
N PHE A 50 5.24 6.95 -14.75
CA PHE A 50 4.91 7.36 -13.40
C PHE A 50 3.59 6.76 -12.97
N VAL A 51 3.41 6.57 -11.70
CA VAL A 51 2.13 6.22 -11.10
C VAL A 51 1.55 7.46 -10.45
N VAL A 52 0.37 7.89 -10.89
CA VAL A 52 -0.37 9.00 -10.30
C VAL A 52 -1.52 8.42 -9.48
N MET A 53 -1.57 8.75 -8.22
CA MET A 53 -2.56 8.25 -7.26
C MET A 53 -3.37 9.40 -6.69
N LEU A 54 -4.63 9.13 -6.39
CA LEU A 54 -5.54 10.05 -5.74
C LEU A 54 -5.92 9.50 -4.37
N TYR A 55 -5.67 10.28 -3.33
CA TYR A 55 -6.08 9.99 -1.96
C TYR A 55 -7.20 10.93 -1.54
N GLY A 56 -8.15 10.43 -0.75
CA GLY A 56 -9.21 11.24 -0.15
C GLY A 56 -8.77 11.88 1.17
N GLU A 57 -9.61 12.75 1.72
CA GLU A 57 -9.37 13.48 2.97
C GLU A 57 -9.09 12.56 4.17
N SER A 58 -9.61 11.34 4.16
CA SER A 58 -9.35 10.31 5.18
C SER A 58 -8.01 9.57 4.99
N GLY A 59 -7.21 9.94 3.98
CA GLY A 59 -5.93 9.30 3.66
C GLY A 59 -6.06 7.94 2.94
N GLY A 60 -7.27 7.55 2.52
CA GLY A 60 -7.48 6.33 1.74
C GLY A 60 -7.18 6.55 0.25
N LEU A 61 -6.50 5.59 -0.39
CA LEU A 61 -6.31 5.56 -1.83
C LEU A 61 -7.66 5.36 -2.53
N LEU A 62 -8.03 6.30 -3.40
CA LEU A 62 -9.28 6.25 -4.16
C LEU A 62 -9.06 5.73 -5.58
N MET A 63 -8.03 6.23 -6.26
CA MET A 63 -7.75 5.89 -7.66
C MET A 63 -6.24 5.86 -7.92
N ARG A 64 -5.84 5.07 -8.92
CA ARG A 64 -4.45 4.94 -9.38
C ARG A 64 -4.42 4.90 -10.90
N GLN A 65 -3.47 5.59 -11.52
CA GLN A 65 -3.27 5.61 -12.95
C GLN A 65 -1.79 5.62 -13.30
N THR A 66 -1.41 4.86 -14.33
CA THR A 66 -0.06 4.89 -14.89
C THR A 66 0.00 5.93 -16.00
N VAL A 67 0.95 6.85 -15.93
CA VAL A 67 1.08 8.01 -16.80
C VAL A 67 2.52 8.10 -17.33
N PRO A 68 2.75 8.19 -18.64
CA PRO A 68 4.09 8.41 -19.18
C PRO A 68 4.59 9.83 -18.85
N SER A 69 5.90 10.06 -18.93
CA SER A 69 6.46 11.40 -18.85
C SER A 69 5.78 12.31 -19.88
N ASN A 70 5.44 13.53 -19.46
CA ASN A 70 4.68 14.50 -20.25
C ASN A 70 3.28 13.99 -20.69
N GLY A 71 2.74 13.01 -19.96
CA GLY A 71 1.40 12.48 -20.18
C GLY A 71 0.34 13.19 -19.33
N ARG A 72 -0.91 12.80 -19.54
CA ARG A 72 -2.07 13.36 -18.83
C ARG A 72 -2.68 12.34 -17.87
N TYR A 73 -3.03 12.79 -16.67
CA TYR A 73 -3.83 12.01 -15.73
C TYR A 73 -5.26 12.56 -15.62
N ARG A 74 -6.19 11.69 -15.22
CA ARG A 74 -7.61 12.05 -15.09
C ARG A 74 -8.30 11.14 -14.06
N PHE A 75 -8.96 11.77 -13.08
CA PHE A 75 -9.79 11.10 -12.08
C PHE A 75 -11.23 11.56 -12.23
N LEU A 76 -12.16 10.63 -12.26
CA LEU A 76 -13.58 10.86 -12.53
C LEU A 76 -14.42 10.67 -11.27
N ASP A 77 -15.66 11.14 -11.30
CA ASP A 77 -16.69 10.92 -10.28
C ASP A 77 -16.30 11.38 -8.86
N LEU A 78 -15.53 12.46 -8.77
CA LEU A 78 -15.12 13.01 -7.48
C LEU A 78 -16.27 13.84 -6.86
N ARG A 79 -16.39 13.75 -5.55
CA ARG A 79 -17.27 14.61 -4.75
C ARG A 79 -16.54 15.88 -4.35
N ASN A 80 -17.30 16.89 -3.88
CA ASN A 80 -16.66 18.03 -3.21
C ASN A 80 -15.84 17.53 -2.03
N GLY A 81 -14.58 17.98 -1.92
CA GLY A 81 -13.66 17.54 -0.87
C GLY A 81 -12.22 17.95 -1.14
N ARG A 82 -11.36 17.61 -0.21
CA ARG A 82 -9.90 17.75 -0.36
C ARG A 82 -9.32 16.42 -0.75
N TYR A 83 -8.40 16.47 -1.69
CA TYR A 83 -7.74 15.32 -2.27
C TYR A 83 -6.23 15.55 -2.31
N GLU A 84 -5.47 14.47 -2.24
CA GLU A 84 -4.03 14.51 -2.48
C GLU A 84 -3.73 13.74 -3.76
N VAL A 85 -3.09 14.41 -4.71
CA VAL A 85 -2.52 13.77 -5.91
C VAL A 85 -1.08 13.45 -5.62
N VAL A 86 -0.75 12.17 -5.64
CA VAL A 86 0.58 11.65 -5.36
C VAL A 86 1.17 11.09 -6.64
N VAL A 87 2.40 11.45 -6.95
CA VAL A 87 3.14 10.91 -8.09
C VAL A 87 4.28 10.04 -7.57
N GLU A 88 4.32 8.80 -8.05
CA GLU A 88 5.39 7.85 -7.76
C GLU A 88 6.18 7.48 -9.01
N TYR A 89 7.46 7.27 -8.85
CA TYR A 89 8.35 6.66 -9.82
C TYR A 89 9.17 5.56 -9.13
N GLU A 90 9.20 4.37 -9.72
CA GLU A 90 9.89 3.19 -9.14
C GLU A 90 9.53 2.93 -7.67
N ASN A 91 8.24 2.99 -7.36
CA ASN A 91 7.68 2.84 -6.01
C ASN A 91 8.19 3.87 -4.98
N ARG A 92 8.59 5.05 -5.46
CA ARG A 92 8.98 6.19 -4.63
C ARG A 92 8.07 7.37 -4.92
N GLU A 93 7.49 7.93 -3.88
CA GLU A 93 6.80 9.21 -3.97
C GLU A 93 7.81 10.30 -4.36
N ILE A 94 7.51 11.01 -5.46
CA ILE A 94 8.33 12.10 -5.98
C ILE A 94 7.62 13.44 -5.96
N ALA A 95 6.30 13.43 -5.84
CA ALA A 95 5.50 14.65 -5.66
C ALA A 95 4.20 14.33 -4.95
N ARG A 96 3.71 15.30 -4.19
CA ARG A 96 2.39 15.29 -3.54
C ARG A 96 1.78 16.68 -3.63
N VAL A 97 0.57 16.77 -4.17
CA VAL A 97 -0.16 18.03 -4.37
C VAL A 97 -1.52 17.92 -3.70
N LEU A 98 -1.83 18.89 -2.85
CA LEU A 98 -3.15 19.01 -2.24
C LEU A 98 -4.09 19.76 -3.19
N VAL A 99 -5.22 19.14 -3.54
CA VAL A 99 -6.22 19.70 -4.45
C VAL A 99 -7.56 19.79 -3.75
N THR A 100 -8.19 20.94 -3.85
CA THR A 100 -9.57 21.14 -3.36
C THR A 100 -10.54 21.14 -4.53
N VAL A 101 -11.43 20.15 -4.54
CA VAL A 101 -12.54 20.07 -5.49
C VAL A 101 -13.77 20.60 -4.78
N SER A 102 -14.16 21.84 -5.08
CA SER A 102 -15.30 22.48 -4.43
C SER A 102 -15.90 23.53 -5.34
N SER A 103 -16.98 23.20 -6.00
CA SER A 103 -17.75 24.17 -6.76
C SER A 103 -19.16 23.63 -7.05
N PRO A 104 -20.21 24.43 -6.91
CA PRO A 104 -21.57 24.07 -7.33
C PRO A 104 -21.74 24.09 -8.86
N PHE A 105 -20.85 24.77 -9.60
CA PHE A 105 -21.01 25.03 -11.02
C PHE A 105 -19.88 24.51 -11.90
N LYS A 106 -18.69 24.30 -11.34
CA LYS A 106 -17.51 23.81 -12.07
C LYS A 106 -17.35 22.30 -11.87
N THR A 107 -17.38 21.57 -12.95
CA THR A 107 -17.22 20.09 -12.93
C THR A 107 -15.79 19.64 -13.18
N ASP A 108 -14.97 20.47 -13.83
CA ASP A 108 -13.62 20.14 -14.27
C ASP A 108 -12.59 20.95 -13.49
N PHE A 109 -11.70 20.24 -12.79
CA PHE A 109 -10.59 20.81 -12.01
C PHE A 109 -9.28 20.41 -12.67
N ARG A 110 -8.46 21.40 -12.99
CA ARG A 110 -7.15 21.15 -13.60
C ARG A 110 -6.06 21.47 -12.61
N GLU A 111 -5.14 20.50 -12.44
CA GLU A 111 -3.92 20.61 -11.64
C GLU A 111 -2.77 20.01 -12.43
N ASP A 112 -1.88 20.84 -12.97
CA ASP A 112 -0.68 20.40 -13.68
C ASP A 112 0.44 20.18 -12.66
N ILE A 113 1.16 19.07 -12.79
CA ILE A 113 2.26 18.71 -11.90
C ILE A 113 3.57 18.81 -12.65
N GLU A 114 4.46 19.71 -12.22
CA GLU A 114 5.77 19.90 -12.79
C GLU A 114 6.83 19.24 -11.93
N LEU A 115 7.50 18.23 -12.49
CA LEU A 115 8.57 17.50 -11.83
C LEU A 115 9.93 18.03 -12.33
N GLN A 116 10.75 18.52 -11.41
CA GLN A 116 12.16 18.78 -11.69
C GLN A 116 12.93 17.46 -11.52
N TRP A 117 13.16 16.76 -12.63
CA TRP A 117 13.89 15.51 -12.63
C TRP A 117 15.38 15.78 -12.62
N LYS A 118 16.02 15.58 -11.45
CA LYS A 118 17.48 15.49 -11.38
C LYS A 118 17.86 14.02 -11.36
N SER A 119 18.41 13.53 -12.46
CA SER A 119 19.08 12.22 -12.50
C SER A 119 20.33 12.31 -11.62
N THR A 120 20.19 12.10 -10.33
CA THR A 120 21.34 11.92 -9.46
C THR A 120 21.71 10.45 -9.45
N SER A 121 22.86 10.14 -10.05
CA SER A 121 23.64 8.95 -9.74
C SER A 121 23.77 8.84 -8.22
N ALA A 122 23.25 7.72 -7.66
CA ALA A 122 23.16 7.36 -6.25
C ALA A 122 22.24 8.28 -5.40
N PRO A 123 21.10 7.77 -4.94
CA PRO A 123 20.21 8.54 -4.10
C PRO A 123 20.80 8.65 -2.70
N THR A 124 21.26 9.82 -2.36
CA THR A 124 21.20 10.24 -0.96
C THR A 124 19.72 10.22 -0.59
N LYS A 125 19.33 9.33 0.33
CA LYS A 125 17.95 9.20 0.83
C LYS A 125 17.45 10.55 1.37
N ALA A 126 16.87 11.36 0.52
CA ALA A 126 15.91 12.36 0.95
C ALA A 126 14.57 11.59 1.03
N SER A 127 14.32 10.96 2.17
CA SER A 127 13.01 10.43 2.47
C SER A 127 12.05 11.62 2.54
N ILE A 128 11.23 11.77 1.50
CA ILE A 128 10.04 12.61 1.59
C ILE A 128 9.14 11.89 2.58
N ILE A 129 9.16 12.35 3.83
CA ILE A 129 8.29 11.84 4.88
C ILE A 129 6.89 12.35 4.50
N SER A 130 5.94 11.45 4.25
CA SER A 130 4.53 11.81 4.17
C SER A 130 4.18 12.67 5.38
N VAL A 131 3.44 13.75 5.21
CA VAL A 131 2.99 14.57 6.34
C VAL A 131 2.21 13.73 7.36
N ALA A 132 1.50 12.69 6.88
CA ALA A 132 0.85 11.71 7.74
C ALA A 132 1.83 10.88 8.57
N ASP A 133 3.06 10.69 8.09
CA ASP A 133 4.11 9.91 8.75
C ASP A 133 5.13 10.78 9.49
N TYR A 134 4.97 12.10 9.40
CA TYR A 134 5.82 13.03 10.13
C TYR A 134 5.46 13.05 11.61
N TYR A 135 6.48 12.91 12.44
CA TYR A 135 6.38 13.12 13.88
C TYR A 135 7.29 14.27 14.30
N GLU A 136 6.70 15.28 14.91
CA GLU A 136 7.48 16.43 15.37
C GLU A 136 8.18 16.13 16.70
N ARG A 137 9.50 16.12 16.66
CA ARG A 137 10.36 15.85 17.83
C ARG A 137 10.92 17.14 18.42
N SER A 138 11.20 17.12 19.70
CA SER A 138 12.06 18.13 20.32
C SER A 138 13.44 18.17 19.65
N PRO A 139 14.19 19.29 19.72
CA PRO A 139 15.54 19.37 19.15
C PRO A 139 16.48 18.26 19.65
N ALA A 140 16.36 17.89 20.94
CA ALA A 140 17.13 16.81 21.55
C ALA A 140 16.78 15.45 20.89
N ASN A 141 15.49 15.11 20.79
CA ASN A 141 15.05 13.87 20.18
C ASN A 141 15.31 13.84 18.66
N LYS A 142 15.27 14.96 17.95
CA LYS A 142 15.72 15.06 16.55
C LYS A 142 17.19 14.63 16.40
N THR A 143 18.04 15.09 17.32
CA THR A 143 19.47 14.73 17.31
C THR A 143 19.67 13.25 17.60
N LEU A 144 19.02 12.72 18.64
CA LEU A 144 19.07 11.29 18.97
C LEU A 144 18.58 10.40 17.81
N PHE A 145 17.49 10.78 17.17
CA PHE A 145 16.94 10.01 16.04
C PHE A 145 17.89 9.99 14.85
N ARG A 146 18.51 11.11 14.52
CA ARG A 146 19.54 11.17 13.48
C ARG A 146 20.72 10.26 13.80
N GLN A 147 21.24 10.34 15.05
CA GLN A 147 22.34 9.48 15.51
C GLN A 147 21.98 7.99 15.48
N ALA A 148 20.73 7.65 15.84
CA ALA A 148 20.24 6.27 15.77
C ALA A 148 20.23 5.77 14.32
N LYS A 149 19.79 6.59 13.36
CA LYS A 149 19.81 6.24 11.92
C LYS A 149 21.25 6.07 11.43
N GLU A 150 22.16 6.97 11.79
CA GLU A 150 23.58 6.87 11.43
C GLU A 150 24.25 5.61 12.01
N ALA A 151 23.89 5.21 13.23
CA ALA A 151 24.35 3.97 13.84
C ALA A 151 23.80 2.75 13.09
N ALA A 152 22.52 2.76 12.74
CA ALA A 152 21.88 1.69 12.00
C ALA A 152 22.45 1.52 10.57
N ASP A 153 22.74 2.62 9.88
CA ASP A 153 23.39 2.60 8.56
C ASP A 153 24.77 1.91 8.61
N LYS A 154 25.45 2.01 9.75
CA LYS A 154 26.70 1.30 10.07
C LYS A 154 26.46 -0.10 10.63
N LYS A 155 25.21 -0.58 10.72
CA LYS A 155 24.79 -1.84 11.32
C LYS A 155 25.09 -1.97 12.83
N HIS A 156 25.31 -0.87 13.52
CA HIS A 156 25.48 -0.80 14.97
C HIS A 156 24.11 -0.76 15.66
N TYR A 157 23.34 -1.86 15.54
CA TYR A 157 21.94 -1.90 15.97
C TYR A 157 21.76 -1.74 17.47
N ASP A 158 22.69 -2.22 18.32
CA ASP A 158 22.64 -2.02 19.78
C ASP A 158 22.69 -0.54 20.15
N GLN A 159 23.58 0.21 19.47
CA GLN A 159 23.67 1.65 19.66
C GLN A 159 22.41 2.37 19.17
N ALA A 160 21.88 1.99 18.02
CA ALA A 160 20.64 2.55 17.48
C ALA A 160 19.46 2.29 18.44
N ILE A 161 19.32 1.08 18.96
CA ILE A 161 18.31 0.71 19.96
C ILE A 161 18.46 1.55 21.23
N THR A 162 19.69 1.72 21.74
CA THR A 162 19.93 2.53 22.94
C THR A 162 19.50 4.00 22.75
N LEU A 163 19.79 4.58 21.60
CA LEU A 163 19.41 5.96 21.26
C LEU A 163 17.90 6.11 21.09
N LEU A 164 17.26 5.13 20.42
CA LEU A 164 15.81 5.15 20.24
C LEU A 164 15.05 4.93 21.55
N ARG A 165 15.56 4.10 22.47
CA ARG A 165 14.99 3.96 23.82
C ARG A 165 14.97 5.30 24.55
N GLN A 166 16.05 6.08 24.50
CA GLN A 166 16.07 7.42 25.09
C GLN A 166 15.00 8.33 24.50
N ILE A 167 14.69 8.19 23.20
CA ILE A 167 13.64 8.97 22.57
C ILE A 167 12.27 8.59 23.13
N VAL A 168 11.95 7.29 23.16
CA VAL A 168 10.63 6.83 23.63
C VAL A 168 10.45 6.97 25.14
N ASP A 169 11.54 7.00 25.92
CA ASP A 169 11.53 7.35 27.34
C ASP A 169 11.23 8.84 27.56
N ASN A 170 11.73 9.72 26.67
CA ASN A 170 11.44 11.16 26.69
C ASN A 170 10.05 11.49 26.13
N ASP A 171 9.58 10.72 25.16
CA ASP A 171 8.32 10.92 24.44
C ASP A 171 7.76 9.57 23.93
N ASP A 172 6.89 8.99 24.73
CA ASP A 172 6.28 7.68 24.47
C ASP A 172 5.29 7.68 23.30
N ARG A 173 4.95 8.87 22.77
CA ARG A 173 4.06 9.05 21.62
C ARG A 173 4.81 9.06 20.29
N ASP A 174 6.13 9.06 20.30
CA ASP A 174 6.92 9.02 19.04
C ASP A 174 6.78 7.64 18.38
N PHE A 175 5.66 7.46 17.63
CA PHE A 175 5.38 6.21 16.94
C PHE A 175 6.47 5.82 15.94
N ARG A 176 7.20 6.79 15.38
CA ARG A 176 8.30 6.52 14.45
C ARG A 176 9.53 5.96 15.17
N ALA A 177 9.80 6.42 16.39
CA ALA A 177 10.88 5.84 17.20
C ALA A 177 10.53 4.40 17.61
N TRP A 178 9.28 4.14 17.99
CA TRP A 178 8.80 2.79 18.26
C TRP A 178 8.87 1.87 17.04
N GLU A 179 8.53 2.37 15.84
CA GLU A 179 8.64 1.61 14.60
C GLU A 179 10.09 1.22 14.29
N GLU A 180 11.02 2.14 14.41
CA GLU A 180 12.45 1.87 14.19
C GLU A 180 13.00 0.90 15.25
N LEU A 181 12.61 1.03 16.51
CA LEU A 181 12.93 0.07 17.56
C LEU A 181 12.48 -1.34 17.18
N GLY A 182 11.23 -1.48 16.79
CA GLY A 182 10.67 -2.76 16.35
C GLY A 182 11.46 -3.35 15.18
N THR A 183 11.87 -2.52 14.23
CA THR A 183 12.67 -2.94 13.08
C THR A 183 14.05 -3.46 13.50
N TYR A 184 14.75 -2.77 14.40
CA TYR A 184 16.07 -3.23 14.83
C TYR A 184 16.01 -4.44 15.75
N PHE A 185 14.99 -4.55 16.60
CA PHE A 185 14.73 -5.77 17.36
C PHE A 185 14.44 -6.96 16.46
N PHE A 186 13.64 -6.77 15.41
CA PHE A 186 13.37 -7.82 14.43
C PHE A 186 14.65 -8.29 13.71
N ILE A 187 15.52 -7.35 13.30
CA ILE A 187 16.82 -7.67 12.69
C ILE A 187 17.70 -8.49 13.64
N GLN A 188 17.67 -8.17 14.93
CA GLN A 188 18.39 -8.90 15.98
C GLN A 188 17.69 -10.19 16.43
N LYS A 189 16.54 -10.53 15.84
CA LYS A 189 15.71 -11.69 16.20
C LYS A 189 15.14 -11.63 17.62
N SER A 190 15.09 -10.46 18.22
CA SER A 190 14.38 -10.17 19.47
C SER A 190 12.90 -9.97 19.17
N LEU A 191 12.21 -11.09 18.87
CA LEU A 191 10.87 -11.06 18.28
C LEU A 191 9.83 -10.48 19.25
N PHE A 192 9.91 -10.84 20.52
CA PHE A 192 8.98 -10.33 21.55
C PHE A 192 9.05 -8.80 21.68
N GLU A 193 10.27 -8.23 21.69
CA GLU A 193 10.46 -6.79 21.74
C GLU A 193 9.98 -6.12 20.46
N ALA A 194 10.19 -6.77 19.30
CA ALA A 194 9.70 -6.27 18.02
C ALA A 194 8.16 -6.24 17.99
N ASP A 195 7.47 -7.32 18.41
CA ASP A 195 6.01 -7.37 18.50
C ASP A 195 5.48 -6.26 19.41
N SER A 196 6.08 -6.09 20.59
CA SER A 196 5.71 -5.07 21.57
C SER A 196 5.85 -3.65 20.99
N CYS A 197 6.91 -3.37 20.26
CA CYS A 197 7.13 -2.07 19.63
C CYS A 197 6.08 -1.78 18.55
N TYR A 198 5.84 -2.72 17.63
CA TYR A 198 4.82 -2.52 16.60
C TYR A 198 3.40 -2.47 17.16
N PHE A 199 3.12 -3.23 18.22
CA PHE A 199 1.87 -3.11 18.95
C PHE A 199 1.69 -1.72 19.55
N LYS A 200 2.74 -1.14 20.16
CA LYS A 200 2.73 0.25 20.66
C LYS A 200 2.48 1.27 19.53
N VAL A 201 3.11 1.08 18.36
CA VAL A 201 2.81 1.90 17.17
C VAL A 201 1.32 1.84 16.84
N LEU A 202 0.72 0.64 16.82
CA LEU A 202 -0.69 0.47 16.49
C LEU A 202 -1.66 0.97 17.58
N GLN A 203 -1.23 1.05 18.84
CA GLN A 203 -1.98 1.76 19.87
C GLN A 203 -2.02 3.28 19.60
N LEU A 204 -0.92 3.86 19.16
CA LEU A 204 -0.80 5.28 18.82
C LEU A 204 -1.45 5.61 17.46
N ARG A 205 -1.34 4.69 16.51
CA ARG A 205 -1.80 4.79 15.13
C ARG A 205 -2.44 3.48 14.65
N PRO A 206 -3.73 3.22 14.94
CA PRO A 206 -4.39 1.92 14.67
C PRO A 206 -4.41 1.48 13.21
N GLY A 207 -4.35 2.44 12.27
CA GLY A 207 -4.35 2.18 10.82
C GLY A 207 -2.99 2.30 10.16
N TYR A 208 -1.90 2.37 10.92
CA TYR A 208 -0.57 2.56 10.34
C TYR A 208 -0.10 1.29 9.63
N LEU A 209 -0.19 1.30 8.30
CA LEU A 209 0.04 0.15 7.43
C LEU A 209 1.42 -0.49 7.63
N PRO A 210 2.55 0.25 7.68
CA PRO A 210 3.86 -0.36 7.87
C PRO A 210 3.95 -1.18 9.16
N ALA A 211 3.35 -0.71 10.26
CA ALA A 211 3.36 -1.45 11.52
C ALA A 211 2.47 -2.70 11.47
N LEU A 212 1.32 -2.66 10.79
CA LEU A 212 0.47 -3.84 10.60
C LEU A 212 1.21 -4.94 9.83
N ILE A 213 1.89 -4.57 8.74
CA ILE A 213 2.67 -5.52 7.94
C ILE A 213 3.84 -6.06 8.75
N SER A 214 4.58 -5.20 9.44
CA SER A 214 5.74 -5.62 10.24
C SER A 214 5.34 -6.50 11.43
N LEU A 215 4.24 -6.19 12.10
CA LEU A 215 3.67 -7.03 13.16
C LEU A 215 3.28 -8.40 12.63
N GLY A 216 2.62 -8.46 11.47
CA GLY A 216 2.29 -9.71 10.81
C GLY A 216 3.53 -10.55 10.52
N ARG A 217 4.59 -9.94 9.99
CA ARG A 217 5.88 -10.61 9.72
C ARG A 217 6.54 -11.16 10.99
N VAL A 218 6.60 -10.37 12.05
CA VAL A 218 7.12 -10.84 13.35
C VAL A 218 6.36 -12.07 13.80
N ARG A 219 5.03 -12.02 13.77
CA ARG A 219 4.15 -13.10 14.23
C ARG A 219 4.22 -14.35 13.36
N ILE A 220 4.47 -14.23 12.04
CA ILE A 220 4.78 -15.40 11.19
C ILE A 220 6.03 -16.10 11.70
N VAL A 221 7.11 -15.35 12.00
CA VAL A 221 8.37 -15.92 12.50
C VAL A 221 8.18 -16.56 13.89
N GLU A 222 7.37 -15.94 14.76
CA GLU A 222 7.00 -16.49 16.07
C GLU A 222 6.06 -17.70 16.01
N LYS A 223 5.52 -18.02 14.81
CA LYS A 223 4.46 -19.02 14.60
C LYS A 223 3.14 -18.67 15.30
N ASN A 224 2.94 -17.40 15.64
CA ASN A 224 1.63 -16.88 16.06
C ASN A 224 0.79 -16.54 14.81
N LEU A 225 0.37 -17.60 14.11
CA LEU A 225 -0.27 -17.46 12.80
C LEU A 225 -1.64 -16.78 12.88
N THR A 226 -2.38 -16.99 13.95
CA THR A 226 -3.67 -16.31 14.14
C THR A 226 -3.48 -14.79 14.25
N GLY A 227 -2.57 -14.34 15.11
CA GLY A 227 -2.27 -12.92 15.25
C GLY A 227 -1.63 -12.31 14.01
N ALA A 228 -0.84 -13.09 13.24
CA ALA A 228 -0.28 -12.66 11.97
C ALA A 228 -1.38 -12.38 10.93
N ILE A 229 -2.29 -13.36 10.75
CA ILE A 229 -3.40 -13.23 9.80
C ILE A 229 -4.30 -12.03 10.16
N GLU A 230 -4.64 -11.87 11.45
CA GLU A 230 -5.45 -10.73 11.92
C GLU A 230 -4.81 -9.38 11.55
N ALA A 231 -3.53 -9.20 11.84
CA ALA A 231 -2.81 -7.96 11.52
C ALA A 231 -2.75 -7.71 10.01
N LEU A 232 -2.47 -8.76 9.22
CA LEU A 232 -2.33 -8.66 7.77
C LEU A 232 -3.68 -8.51 7.04
N GLU A 233 -4.77 -9.10 7.54
CA GLU A 233 -6.12 -8.83 7.04
C GLU A 233 -6.52 -7.38 7.27
N ARG A 234 -6.16 -6.80 8.42
CA ARG A 234 -6.35 -5.36 8.65
C ARG A 234 -5.52 -4.53 7.69
N ALA A 235 -4.28 -4.92 7.41
CA ALA A 235 -3.41 -4.26 6.44
C ALA A 235 -4.03 -4.26 5.03
N VAL A 236 -4.48 -5.42 4.54
CA VAL A 236 -5.15 -5.55 3.23
C VAL A 236 -6.48 -4.80 3.20
N LYS A 237 -7.23 -4.76 4.31
CA LYS A 237 -8.47 -3.98 4.39
C LYS A 237 -8.23 -2.47 4.26
N ILE A 238 -7.14 -1.96 4.84
CA ILE A 238 -6.75 -0.54 4.76
C ILE A 238 -6.24 -0.21 3.37
N GLU A 239 -5.34 -1.05 2.84
CA GLU A 239 -4.76 -0.87 1.51
C GLU A 239 -4.78 -2.18 0.71
N PRO A 240 -5.90 -2.45 0.02
CA PRO A 240 -6.05 -3.68 -0.79
C PRO A 240 -5.01 -3.83 -1.90
N LEU A 241 -4.45 -2.71 -2.37
CA LEU A 241 -3.46 -2.66 -3.42
C LEU A 241 -2.01 -2.66 -2.90
N SER A 242 -1.78 -2.99 -1.63
CA SER A 242 -0.44 -3.18 -1.08
C SER A 242 0.12 -4.54 -1.49
N PRO A 243 1.17 -4.63 -2.33
CA PRO A 243 1.77 -5.91 -2.71
C PRO A 243 2.31 -6.66 -1.49
N GLN A 244 2.95 -5.95 -0.56
CA GLN A 244 3.53 -6.52 0.64
C GLN A 244 2.47 -7.08 1.60
N ALA A 245 1.36 -6.35 1.81
CA ALA A 245 0.28 -6.83 2.68
C ALA A 245 -0.33 -8.12 2.13
N ASN A 246 -0.59 -8.18 0.82
CA ASN A 246 -1.09 -9.37 0.14
C ASN A 246 -0.08 -10.53 0.20
N TYR A 247 1.20 -10.25 -0.04
CA TYR A 247 2.26 -11.26 0.01
C TYR A 247 2.35 -11.92 1.40
N PHE A 248 2.50 -11.10 2.46
CA PHE A 248 2.64 -11.63 3.81
C PHE A 248 1.36 -12.29 4.34
N LEU A 249 0.18 -11.81 3.93
CA LEU A 249 -1.07 -12.51 4.23
C LEU A 249 -1.12 -13.88 3.57
N GLY A 250 -0.70 -13.98 2.31
CA GLY A 250 -0.56 -15.24 1.60
C GLY A 250 0.41 -16.20 2.30
N GLU A 251 1.58 -15.71 2.72
CA GLU A 251 2.58 -16.49 3.47
C GLU A 251 2.00 -16.99 4.80
N ALA A 252 1.37 -16.11 5.61
CA ALA A 252 0.75 -16.49 6.86
C ALA A 252 -0.35 -17.56 6.68
N LEU A 253 -1.14 -17.46 5.63
CA LEU A 253 -2.18 -18.43 5.30
C LEU A 253 -1.62 -19.78 4.85
N ILE A 254 -0.48 -19.83 4.14
CA ILE A 254 0.21 -21.09 3.82
C ILE A 254 0.68 -21.76 5.10
N GLU A 255 1.34 -21.02 5.97
CA GLU A 255 1.83 -21.54 7.27
C GLU A 255 0.67 -22.05 8.14
N ALA A 256 -0.47 -21.36 8.10
CA ALA A 256 -1.71 -21.79 8.77
C ALA A 256 -2.46 -22.94 8.06
N LYS A 257 -1.92 -23.47 6.95
CA LYS A 257 -2.52 -24.55 6.12
C LYS A 257 -3.86 -24.17 5.49
N VAL A 258 -4.09 -22.89 5.22
CA VAL A 258 -5.29 -22.35 4.53
C VAL A 258 -4.95 -22.00 3.08
N GLY A 259 -4.40 -22.98 2.34
CA GLY A 259 -3.79 -22.79 1.03
C GLY A 259 -4.70 -22.17 -0.04
N SER A 260 -6.01 -22.50 -0.05
CA SER A 260 -6.95 -21.94 -1.03
C SER A 260 -7.08 -20.42 -0.94
N ARG A 261 -7.06 -19.86 0.27
CA ARG A 261 -7.06 -18.40 0.48
C ARG A 261 -5.70 -17.79 0.13
N ALA A 262 -4.62 -18.48 0.48
CA ALA A 262 -3.27 -18.03 0.21
C ALA A 262 -3.03 -17.76 -1.29
N VAL A 263 -3.53 -18.64 -2.17
CA VAL A 263 -3.40 -18.50 -3.63
C VAL A 263 -3.95 -17.16 -4.11
N GLN A 264 -5.09 -16.71 -3.59
CA GLN A 264 -5.72 -15.45 -4.00
C GLN A 264 -4.81 -14.26 -3.69
N TYR A 265 -4.30 -14.19 -2.47
CA TYR A 265 -3.47 -13.07 -2.01
C TYR A 265 -2.09 -13.06 -2.67
N LEU A 266 -1.46 -14.22 -2.86
CA LEU A 266 -0.18 -14.30 -3.55
C LEU A 266 -0.29 -13.91 -5.03
N ASN A 267 -1.34 -14.34 -5.72
CA ASN A 267 -1.60 -13.91 -7.10
C ASN A 267 -1.85 -12.40 -7.18
N GLU A 268 -2.57 -11.82 -6.20
CA GLU A 268 -2.78 -10.39 -6.15
C GLU A 268 -1.46 -9.63 -5.89
N ALA A 269 -0.61 -10.12 -5.00
CA ALA A 269 0.72 -9.55 -4.77
C ALA A 269 1.57 -9.52 -6.06
N ILE A 270 1.61 -10.65 -6.79
CA ILE A 270 2.30 -10.74 -8.09
C ILE A 270 1.70 -9.79 -9.12
N ARG A 271 0.38 -9.70 -9.20
CA ARG A 271 -0.31 -8.79 -10.12
C ARG A 271 0.04 -7.33 -9.87
N LEU A 272 0.17 -6.95 -8.59
CA LEU A 272 0.45 -5.58 -8.17
C LEU A 272 1.91 -5.18 -8.40
N ASP A 273 2.85 -6.08 -8.10
CA ASP A 273 4.29 -5.85 -8.32
C ASP A 273 4.99 -7.18 -8.65
N PRO A 274 5.03 -7.56 -9.94
CA PRO A 274 5.60 -8.84 -10.36
C PRO A 274 7.10 -8.99 -10.02
N VAL A 275 7.84 -7.89 -10.00
CA VAL A 275 9.29 -7.91 -9.77
C VAL A 275 9.60 -8.01 -8.28
N ALA A 276 9.03 -7.11 -7.47
CA ALA A 276 9.28 -7.11 -6.03
C ALA A 276 8.67 -8.32 -5.33
N MET A 277 7.59 -8.89 -5.89
CA MET A 277 6.89 -10.06 -5.33
C MET A 277 7.23 -11.37 -6.05
N ALA A 278 8.36 -11.44 -6.72
CA ALA A 278 8.79 -12.65 -7.42
C ALA A 278 8.81 -13.90 -6.52
N GLU A 279 9.16 -13.76 -5.25
CA GLU A 279 9.18 -14.85 -4.28
C GLU A 279 7.79 -15.47 -4.02
N ALA A 280 6.70 -14.76 -4.31
CA ALA A 280 5.35 -15.31 -4.23
C ALA A 280 5.16 -16.52 -5.16
N HIS A 281 5.84 -16.54 -6.31
CA HIS A 281 5.86 -17.70 -7.20
C HIS A 281 6.47 -18.93 -6.53
N LEU A 282 7.51 -18.78 -5.68
CA LEU A 282 8.09 -19.89 -4.93
C LEU A 282 7.10 -20.44 -3.90
N LEU A 283 6.37 -19.57 -3.21
CA LEU A 283 5.35 -19.97 -2.24
C LEU A 283 4.20 -20.72 -2.94
N LEU A 284 3.71 -20.20 -4.08
CA LEU A 284 2.69 -20.88 -4.88
C LEU A 284 3.18 -22.22 -5.40
N ALA A 285 4.41 -22.30 -5.92
CA ALA A 285 4.99 -23.53 -6.41
C ALA A 285 5.10 -24.59 -5.31
N ALA A 286 5.55 -24.21 -4.12
CA ALA A 286 5.63 -25.11 -2.97
C ALA A 286 4.23 -25.62 -2.56
N LEU A 287 3.24 -24.74 -2.53
CA LEU A 287 1.86 -25.09 -2.21
C LEU A 287 1.26 -26.04 -3.25
N TYR A 288 1.41 -25.75 -4.56
CA TYR A 288 0.94 -26.61 -5.63
C TYR A 288 1.62 -27.96 -5.63
N ASN A 289 2.93 -27.99 -5.43
CA ASN A 289 3.69 -29.27 -5.34
C ASN A 289 3.23 -30.12 -4.16
N ALA A 290 3.05 -29.51 -2.97
CA ALA A 290 2.54 -30.21 -1.79
C ALA A 290 1.11 -30.75 -1.98
N SER A 291 0.32 -30.08 -2.84
CA SER A 291 -1.05 -30.48 -3.20
C SER A 291 -1.12 -31.46 -4.39
N GLY A 292 0.02 -31.89 -4.96
CA GLY A 292 0.09 -32.81 -6.07
C GLY A 292 -0.05 -32.18 -7.46
N PHE A 293 -0.27 -30.85 -7.56
CA PHE A 293 -0.39 -30.13 -8.84
C PHE A 293 1.00 -29.76 -9.39
N LYS A 294 1.77 -30.77 -9.77
CA LYS A 294 3.18 -30.60 -10.16
C LYS A 294 3.36 -29.76 -11.43
N ASP A 295 2.44 -29.82 -12.35
CA ASP A 295 2.40 -29.00 -13.57
C ASP A 295 2.26 -27.51 -13.24
N LYS A 296 1.35 -27.16 -12.33
CA LYS A 296 1.19 -25.79 -11.85
C LYS A 296 2.44 -25.32 -11.08
N ALA A 297 3.02 -26.19 -10.23
CA ALA A 297 4.26 -25.88 -9.55
C ALA A 297 5.41 -25.59 -10.53
N ALA A 298 5.51 -26.38 -11.62
CA ALA A 298 6.50 -26.16 -12.66
C ALA A 298 6.30 -24.82 -13.40
N ALA A 299 5.05 -24.43 -13.63
CA ALA A 299 4.71 -23.13 -14.22
C ALA A 299 5.14 -21.96 -13.32
N GLU A 300 4.88 -22.06 -12.00
CA GLU A 300 5.28 -21.05 -11.03
C GLU A 300 6.81 -20.94 -10.89
N TYR A 301 7.53 -22.05 -10.82
CA TYR A 301 8.99 -22.03 -10.83
C TYR A 301 9.55 -21.41 -12.12
N SER A 302 8.92 -21.65 -13.26
CA SER A 302 9.32 -21.03 -14.53
C SER A 302 9.09 -19.52 -14.51
N ALA A 303 7.98 -19.05 -13.95
CA ALA A 303 7.68 -17.63 -13.80
C ALA A 303 8.69 -16.96 -12.85
N PHE A 304 9.01 -17.57 -11.72
CA PHE A 304 10.05 -17.11 -10.80
C PHE A 304 11.40 -16.94 -11.48
N LEU A 305 11.87 -17.96 -12.22
CA LEU A 305 13.18 -17.94 -12.87
C LEU A 305 13.28 -16.90 -14.00
N LYS A 306 12.17 -16.43 -14.54
CA LYS A 306 12.15 -15.29 -15.48
C LYS A 306 12.43 -13.97 -14.77
N GLN A 307 11.94 -13.80 -13.54
CA GLN A 307 12.14 -12.59 -12.74
C GLN A 307 13.51 -12.59 -12.04
N VAL A 308 14.00 -13.78 -11.62
CA VAL A 308 15.24 -13.96 -10.88
C VAL A 308 16.20 -14.90 -11.64
N PRO A 309 16.81 -14.44 -12.75
CA PRO A 309 17.64 -15.28 -13.62
C PRO A 309 18.86 -15.90 -12.91
N ASN A 310 19.42 -15.20 -11.93
CA ASN A 310 20.65 -15.59 -11.22
C ASN A 310 20.36 -16.30 -9.89
N TYR A 311 19.19 -16.96 -9.77
CA TYR A 311 18.85 -17.70 -8.55
C TYR A 311 19.85 -18.84 -8.30
N PRO A 312 20.41 -18.97 -7.07
CA PRO A 312 21.46 -19.95 -6.79
C PRO A 312 21.07 -21.40 -7.06
N GLU A 313 19.82 -21.78 -6.76
CA GLU A 313 19.30 -23.14 -6.98
C GLU A 313 18.59 -23.31 -8.34
N ARG A 314 18.87 -22.44 -9.31
CA ARG A 314 18.25 -22.45 -10.64
C ARG A 314 18.20 -23.82 -11.27
N LYS A 315 19.34 -24.55 -11.28
CA LYS A 315 19.43 -25.90 -11.88
C LYS A 315 18.45 -26.90 -11.27
N LYS A 316 18.19 -26.79 -9.96
CA LYS A 316 17.23 -27.66 -9.26
C LYS A 316 15.82 -27.37 -9.71
N LEU A 317 15.46 -26.09 -9.84
CA LEU A 317 14.13 -25.69 -10.32
C LEU A 317 13.96 -26.06 -11.79
N GLU A 318 14.95 -25.89 -12.64
CA GLU A 318 14.92 -26.29 -14.06
C GLU A 318 14.71 -27.81 -14.22
N ALA A 319 15.38 -28.62 -13.40
CA ALA A 319 15.18 -30.06 -13.39
C ALA A 319 13.73 -30.43 -13.00
N PHE A 320 13.17 -29.77 -11.98
CA PHE A 320 11.77 -29.97 -11.59
C PHE A 320 10.81 -29.57 -12.72
N ILE A 321 11.05 -28.43 -13.36
CA ILE A 321 10.24 -27.94 -14.48
C ILE A 321 10.27 -28.94 -15.64
N ALA A 322 11.45 -29.43 -16.01
CA ALA A 322 11.62 -30.40 -17.11
C ALA A 322 10.86 -31.71 -16.83
N ALA A 323 10.86 -32.18 -15.58
CA ALA A 323 10.22 -33.43 -15.18
C ALA A 323 8.68 -33.34 -15.05
N ASN A 324 8.13 -32.12 -14.91
CA ASN A 324 6.70 -31.92 -14.55
C ASN A 324 5.96 -30.91 -15.47
N LYS A 325 6.59 -30.48 -16.55
CA LYS A 325 5.93 -29.60 -17.53
C LYS A 325 4.87 -30.44 -18.27
N SER A 326 3.63 -29.94 -18.31
CA SER A 326 2.58 -30.56 -19.14
C SER A 326 3.04 -30.63 -20.60
N PRO A 327 2.86 -31.76 -21.30
CA PRO A 327 3.04 -31.78 -22.74
C PRO A 327 2.08 -30.75 -23.36
N ASN A 328 2.60 -29.92 -24.27
CA ASN A 328 1.81 -28.95 -25.05
C ASN A 328 0.77 -29.66 -25.88
#